data_686f16cc4f2d12339e6d77d630c3c82f
#
_entry.id   686f16cc4f2d12339e6d77d630c3c82f
#
_cell.length_a   1.000
_cell.length_b   1.000
_cell.length_c   1.000
_cell.angle_alpha   90.00
_cell.angle_beta   90.00
_cell.angle_gamma   90.00
#
_symmetry.space_group_name_H-M   'P 1'
#
loop_
_entity.id
_entity.type
_entity.pdbx_description
1 polymer ?
#
loop_
_entity_poly.entity_id
_entity_poly.type
_entity_poly.pdbx_seq_one_letter_code
_entity_poly.pdbx_strand_id
1 'polypeptide(L)' 'MSAYNVVRNRVKPGREKDFEKAIQNLDRDYDGMRKMAMIKTGDRTYCIIGEWDSMDAIVAAGPN' A
#
# COMPACT_ATOMS: atom_id res chain seq x y z
N MET A 1 -16.38 -11.89 1.26
CA MET A 1 -16.13 -10.74 2.16
C MET A 1 -14.74 -10.20 1.91
N SER A 2 -14.63 -8.88 1.73
CA SER A 2 -13.34 -8.26 1.51
C SER A 2 -12.64 -7.95 2.82
N ALA A 3 -11.33 -7.96 2.79
CA ALA A 3 -10.51 -7.54 3.91
C ALA A 3 -9.61 -6.38 3.46
N TYR A 4 -9.21 -5.56 4.39
CA TYR A 4 -8.39 -4.40 4.10
C TYR A 4 -7.16 -4.39 4.99
N ASN A 5 -6.05 -3.93 4.44
CA ASN A 5 -4.88 -3.61 5.26
C ASN A 5 -4.51 -2.16 5.06
N VAL A 6 -3.90 -1.57 6.08
CA VAL A 6 -3.46 -0.19 6.03
C VAL A 6 -2.01 -0.14 6.49
N VAL A 7 -1.16 0.43 5.64
CA VAL A 7 0.26 0.56 5.94
C VAL A 7 0.61 2.04 5.98
N ARG A 8 1.18 2.47 7.09
CA ARG A 8 1.63 3.86 7.24
C ARG A 8 3.09 3.95 6.85
N ASN A 9 3.41 5.00 6.12
CA ASN A 9 4.78 5.25 5.70
C ASN A 9 5.15 6.69 5.97
N ARG A 10 6.37 6.90 6.49
CA ARG A 10 6.94 8.22 6.61
C ARG A 10 8.14 8.30 5.68
N VAL A 11 8.13 9.28 4.81
CA VAL A 11 9.16 9.44 3.80
C VAL A 11 10.19 10.45 4.28
N LYS A 12 11.46 10.22 3.96
CA LYS A 12 12.53 11.15 4.31
C LYS A 12 12.36 12.47 3.57
N PRO A 13 12.77 13.58 4.16
CA PRO A 13 12.67 14.88 3.48
C PRO A 13 13.32 14.84 2.10
N GLY A 14 12.64 15.41 1.13
CA GLY A 14 13.14 15.48 -0.22
C GLY A 14 12.93 14.23 -1.07
N ARG A 15 12.35 13.18 -0.49
CA ARG A 15 12.15 11.92 -1.21
C ARG A 15 10.68 11.66 -1.53
N GLU A 16 9.82 12.65 -1.34
CA GLU A 16 8.38 12.48 -1.51
C GLU A 16 8.01 12.06 -2.92
N LYS A 17 8.59 12.73 -3.91
CA LYS A 17 8.28 12.42 -5.31
C LYS A 17 8.80 11.04 -5.70
N ASP A 18 9.97 10.67 -5.19
CA ASP A 18 10.53 9.34 -5.45
C ASP A 18 9.62 8.26 -4.89
N PHE A 19 9.10 8.48 -3.68
CA PHE A 19 8.20 7.53 -3.06
C PHE A 19 6.90 7.39 -3.84
N GLU A 20 6.29 8.51 -4.22
CA GLU A 20 5.04 8.50 -4.97
C GLU A 20 5.23 7.78 -6.31
N LYS A 21 6.35 8.03 -6.98
CA LYS A 21 6.64 7.41 -8.25
C LYS A 21 6.86 5.90 -8.10
N ALA A 22 7.56 5.50 -7.05
CA ALA A 22 7.80 4.09 -6.77
C ALA A 22 6.49 3.35 -6.55
N ILE A 23 5.57 3.95 -5.80
CA ILE A 23 4.26 3.34 -5.56
C ILE A 23 3.44 3.25 -6.83
N GLN A 24 3.47 4.29 -7.67
CA GLN A 24 2.74 4.27 -8.94
C GLN A 24 3.24 3.19 -9.89
N ASN A 25 4.53 2.89 -9.82
CA ASN A 25 5.15 1.89 -10.68
C ASN A 25 5.21 0.51 -10.04
N LEU A 26 4.68 0.37 -8.83
CA LEU A 26 4.72 -0.90 -8.11
C LEU A 26 3.88 -1.94 -8.86
N ASP A 27 4.46 -3.12 -9.01
CA ASP A 27 3.72 -4.24 -9.56
C ASP A 27 2.74 -4.73 -8.49
N ARG A 28 1.45 -4.67 -8.80
CA ARG A 28 0.38 -4.98 -7.86
C ARG A 28 -0.25 -6.34 -8.11
N ASP A 29 0.48 -7.21 -8.75
CA ASP A 29 -0.04 -8.50 -9.15
C ASP A 29 0.07 -9.51 -8.03
N TYR A 30 -0.58 -9.24 -6.90
CA TYR A 30 -0.65 -10.16 -5.78
C TYR A 30 -1.96 -10.94 -5.84
N ASP A 31 -1.87 -12.25 -5.60
CA ASP A 31 -3.06 -13.08 -5.53
C ASP A 31 -3.98 -12.59 -4.43
N GLY A 32 -5.22 -12.37 -4.79
CA GLY A 32 -6.24 -11.94 -3.84
C GLY A 32 -6.30 -10.45 -3.60
N MET A 33 -5.37 -9.68 -4.14
CA MET A 33 -5.46 -8.21 -4.05
C MET A 33 -6.40 -7.69 -5.10
N ARG A 34 -7.44 -6.97 -4.68
CA ARG A 34 -8.45 -6.42 -5.57
C ARG A 34 -8.16 -4.98 -5.93
N LYS A 35 -7.61 -4.21 -5.00
CA LYS A 35 -7.48 -2.77 -5.18
C LYS A 35 -6.45 -2.22 -4.21
N MET A 36 -5.77 -1.17 -4.60
CA MET A 36 -4.85 -0.47 -3.72
C MET A 36 -5.02 1.02 -3.91
N ALA A 37 -4.98 1.78 -2.82
CA ALA A 37 -5.05 3.23 -2.85
C ALA A 37 -3.98 3.79 -1.94
N MET A 38 -3.47 4.97 -2.30
CA MET A 38 -2.53 5.69 -1.48
C MET A 38 -3.13 7.02 -1.07
N ILE A 39 -3.06 7.34 0.21
CA ILE A 39 -3.57 8.58 0.76
C ILE A 39 -2.40 9.34 1.37
N LYS A 40 -2.25 10.59 0.98
CA LYS A 40 -1.25 11.46 1.58
C LYS A 40 -1.87 12.13 2.80
N THR A 41 -1.31 11.86 3.97
CA THR A 41 -1.87 12.35 5.24
C THR A 41 -1.10 13.51 5.84
N GLY A 42 0.03 13.88 5.25
CA GLY A 42 0.85 14.99 5.69
C GLY A 42 1.94 15.25 4.68
N ASP A 43 2.86 16.15 4.98
CA ASP A 43 3.89 16.54 4.02
C ASP A 43 4.74 15.36 3.57
N ARG A 44 5.01 14.43 4.48
CA ARG A 44 5.87 13.29 4.20
C ARG A 44 5.27 11.98 4.70
N THR A 45 3.98 11.96 4.97
CA THR A 45 3.32 10.78 5.52
C THR A 45 2.24 10.30 4.57
N TYR A 46 2.18 8.99 4.41
CA TYR A 46 1.26 8.35 3.50
C TYR A 46 0.65 7.11 4.15
N CYS A 47 -0.57 6.80 3.75
CA CYS A 47 -1.21 5.53 4.08
C CYS A 47 -1.49 4.80 2.80
N ILE A 48 -1.12 3.53 2.75
CA ILE A 48 -1.44 2.66 1.62
C ILE A 48 -2.51 1.69 2.11
N ILE A 49 -3.63 1.66 1.41
CA ILE A 49 -4.77 0.83 1.78
C ILE A 49 -4.96 -0.21 0.69
N GLY A 50 -4.93 -1.47 1.06
CA GLY A 50 -5.17 -2.56 0.13
C GLY A 50 -6.50 -3.24 0.42
N GLU A 51 -7.26 -3.52 -0.61
CA GLU A 51 -8.48 -4.33 -0.51
C GLU A 51 -8.16 -5.71 -1.04
N TRP A 52 -8.51 -6.74 -0.27
CA TRP A 52 -8.17 -8.13 -0.57
C TRP A 52 -9.40 -9.01 -0.49
N ASP A 53 -9.34 -10.16 -1.13
CA ASP A 53 -10.46 -11.11 -1.09
C ASP A 53 -10.76 -11.59 0.32
N SER A 54 -9.72 -11.74 1.16
CA SER A 54 -9.87 -12.25 2.52
C SER A 54 -8.65 -11.89 3.35
N MET A 55 -8.76 -12.07 4.65
CA MET A 55 -7.60 -11.93 5.54
C MET A 55 -6.52 -12.95 5.22
N ASP A 56 -6.91 -14.15 4.81
CA ASP A 56 -5.95 -15.18 4.43
C ASP A 56 -5.09 -14.73 3.25
N ALA A 57 -5.69 -14.01 2.29
CA ALA A 57 -4.95 -13.50 1.14
C ALA A 57 -3.90 -12.48 1.59
N ILE A 58 -4.21 -11.64 2.57
CA ILE A 58 -3.26 -10.68 3.11
C ILE A 58 -2.08 -11.40 3.75
N VAL A 59 -2.37 -12.40 4.54
CA VAL A 59 -1.34 -13.18 5.23
C VAL A 59 -0.46 -13.90 4.20
N ALA A 60 -1.07 -14.47 3.18
CA ALA A 60 -0.35 -15.20 2.14
C ALA A 60 0.56 -14.31 1.31
N ALA A 61 0.22 -13.03 1.17
CA ALA A 61 1.03 -12.08 0.40
C ALA A 61 2.35 -11.76 1.08
N GLY A 62 2.49 -12.13 2.35
CA GLY A 62 3.73 -11.98 3.07
C GLY A 62 3.70 -10.89 4.11
N PRO A 63 4.50 -11.06 5.13
CA PRO A 63 4.52 -10.13 6.25
C PRO A 63 5.26 -8.86 5.93
N ASN A 64 5.86 -8.77 5.08
CA ASN A 64 6.64 -7.66 4.80
C ASN A 64 7.61 -7.24 5.50
#